data_6d94c154fcdc732d1f02d9b24e479193
#
_entry.id   6d94c154fcdc732d1f02d9b24e479193
#
_cell.length_a   1.000
_cell.length_b   1.000
_cell.length_c   1.000
_cell.angle_alpha   90.00
_cell.angle_beta   90.00
_cell.angle_gamma   90.00
#
_symmetry.space_group_name_H-M   'P 1'
#
loop_
_entity.id
_entity.type
_entity.pdbx_description
1 polymer ?
#
loop_
_entity_poly.entity_id
_entity_poly.type
_entity_poly.pdbx_seq_one_letter_code
_entity_poly.pdbx_strand_id
1 'polypeptide(L)'
;MGGTGQADVEGRALSDQPWGGRFGEEPDPLIDRFTRSLAVDSRLLREDIAGSRAYAKALVGAGVLTGDEQRRIDQALREIEAELHTESTDPPPPLGGRAGVGGLIPEDIHMAVEHRLREKLGPLGGKLHTGRSRNDQVAVDLRLYVKTAGVQLLEAISMLEATLIVRAEEHLDTVMPGYTHTQRAQPVLLAHHLLAYVEMLRRDHGRVRDALNRADVSPLGAGALAGSGFPIDRAALAEELGFAMAAANSLDAVGDRDFVLELMAACSMAMIHLSRLCGEVVLWTSAEFAFASLPDALASGSSMMHNKKNPCAAELVRAKSGRVAGDLVNLLMVLKGLPLAYNRDLQEDKEALFDAVDTTLSCLQVTARLVAGLRFDREAMRSAALAGYTLATEVADYLSRKGMPFRDAHRVVGQLVAKAIESHRQIEDFSLAELQQFSSLFAADVSDHLTLEGALKSRDVIGGTAPARVKEALARVKA
;
A
#
# COMPACT_ATOMS: atom_id res chain seq x y z
N MET A 1 62.97 0.63 -49.23
CA MET A 1 62.25 1.87 -49.43
C MET A 1 60.80 1.55 -49.03
N GLY A 2 60.29 1.69 -47.89
CA GLY A 2 60.33 2.81 -46.99
C GLY A 2 59.10 3.67 -47.24
N GLY A 3 57.97 3.38 -46.58
CA GLY A 3 56.80 4.22 -46.63
C GLY A 3 55.98 3.94 -45.38
N THR A 4 56.42 4.56 -44.30
CA THR A 4 55.60 4.62 -43.01
C THR A 4 54.50 5.61 -43.24
N GLY A 5 53.29 5.10 -43.48
CA GLY A 5 52.06 5.90 -43.34
C GLY A 5 51.68 6.02 -41.86
N GLN A 6 52.05 7.14 -41.25
CA GLN A 6 51.39 7.61 -40.03
C GLN A 6 49.97 8.00 -40.42
N ALA A 7 49.01 7.21 -40.04
CA ALA A 7 47.60 7.61 -40.01
C ALA A 7 47.42 8.56 -38.82
N ASP A 8 47.11 9.81 -39.13
CA ASP A 8 46.65 10.82 -38.16
C ASP A 8 45.40 10.29 -37.48
N VAL A 9 45.53 9.98 -36.19
CA VAL A 9 44.40 9.74 -35.31
C VAL A 9 43.84 11.12 -34.96
N GLU A 10 43.01 11.66 -35.86
CA GLU A 10 42.10 12.75 -35.50
C GLU A 10 41.21 12.24 -34.34
N GLY A 11 41.47 12.82 -33.17
CA GLY A 11 40.73 12.51 -31.95
C GLY A 11 39.26 12.90 -32.10
N ARG A 12 38.42 12.00 -32.61
CA ARG A 12 37.01 12.01 -32.30
C ARG A 12 36.86 11.64 -30.84
N ALA A 13 36.30 12.55 -30.02
CA ALA A 13 35.82 12.24 -28.70
C ALA A 13 34.74 11.14 -28.87
N LEU A 14 35.12 9.89 -28.62
CA LEU A 14 34.26 8.74 -28.66
C LEU A 14 33.37 8.84 -27.43
N SER A 15 32.09 9.08 -27.69
CA SER A 15 30.93 9.17 -26.80
C SER A 15 31.00 10.23 -25.68
N ASP A 16 30.01 11.12 -25.65
CA ASP A 16 29.68 12.03 -24.55
C ASP A 16 29.16 11.30 -23.28
N GLN A 17 29.30 9.98 -23.24
CA GLN A 17 28.90 9.18 -22.08
C GLN A 17 29.91 9.30 -20.95
N PRO A 18 29.47 9.41 -19.67
CA PRO A 18 30.36 9.58 -18.51
C PRO A 18 31.47 8.53 -18.38
N TRP A 19 31.25 7.33 -18.95
CA TRP A 19 32.23 6.22 -18.93
C TRP A 19 32.97 6.00 -20.26
N GLY A 20 32.81 6.90 -21.26
CA GLY A 20 33.30 6.70 -22.63
C GLY A 20 34.81 6.67 -22.80
N GLY A 21 35.59 7.15 -21.83
CA GLY A 21 37.05 7.34 -21.99
C GLY A 21 37.89 6.08 -22.22
N ARG A 22 37.37 4.87 -21.98
CA ARG A 22 38.04 3.58 -22.20
C ARG A 22 37.56 2.84 -23.45
N PHE A 23 36.34 3.14 -23.88
CA PHE A 23 35.69 2.39 -24.96
C PHE A 23 36.06 2.97 -26.33
N GLY A 24 36.42 2.10 -27.29
CA GLY A 24 36.82 2.47 -28.66
C GLY A 24 35.69 2.35 -29.67
N GLU A 25 34.49 1.95 -29.26
CA GLU A 25 33.34 1.75 -30.15
C GLU A 25 32.09 2.37 -29.55
N GLU A 26 31.16 2.82 -30.42
CA GLU A 26 29.86 3.29 -30.02
C GLU A 26 29.00 2.12 -29.43
N PRO A 27 28.14 2.35 -28.45
CA PRO A 27 27.23 1.33 -27.94
C PRO A 27 26.31 0.79 -29.04
N ASP A 28 26.05 -0.52 -29.01
CA ASP A 28 25.01 -1.10 -29.85
C ASP A 28 23.64 -0.46 -29.56
N PRO A 29 22.91 0.04 -30.59
CA PRO A 29 21.66 0.76 -30.39
C PRO A 29 20.56 -0.07 -29.73
N LEU A 30 20.59 -1.40 -29.83
CA LEU A 30 19.63 -2.28 -29.14
C LEU A 30 19.97 -2.39 -27.65
N ILE A 31 21.24 -2.59 -27.33
CA ILE A 31 21.73 -2.66 -25.96
C ILE A 31 21.50 -1.33 -25.25
N ASP A 32 21.81 -0.22 -25.88
CA ASP A 32 21.58 1.13 -25.34
C ASP A 32 20.10 1.37 -25.02
N ARG A 33 19.17 1.00 -25.91
CA ARG A 33 17.73 1.09 -25.62
C ARG A 33 17.29 0.15 -24.52
N PHE A 34 17.83 -1.07 -24.48
CA PHE A 34 17.46 -2.10 -23.49
C PHE A 34 17.88 -1.72 -22.06
N THR A 35 19.00 -1.00 -21.92
CA THR A 35 19.54 -0.60 -20.62
C THR A 35 19.00 0.73 -20.09
N ARG A 36 18.25 1.49 -20.90
CA ARG A 36 17.68 2.78 -20.48
C ARG A 36 16.55 2.60 -19.48
N SER A 37 16.56 3.45 -18.46
CA SER A 37 15.54 3.49 -17.40
C SER A 37 14.80 4.83 -17.30
N LEU A 38 15.17 5.84 -18.12
CA LEU A 38 14.62 7.21 -18.01
C LEU A 38 13.07 7.25 -17.96
N ALA A 39 12.39 6.39 -18.72
CA ALA A 39 10.94 6.34 -18.75
C ALA A 39 10.32 5.97 -17.39
N VAL A 40 11.05 5.24 -16.56
CA VAL A 40 10.62 4.78 -15.24
C VAL A 40 11.14 5.71 -14.15
N ASP A 41 12.46 5.97 -14.16
CA ASP A 41 13.13 6.69 -13.06
C ASP A 41 13.00 8.21 -13.15
N SER A 42 12.46 8.76 -14.23
CA SER A 42 12.05 10.18 -14.31
C SER A 42 11.13 10.59 -13.14
N ARG A 43 10.45 9.64 -12.53
CA ARG A 43 9.65 9.82 -11.32
C ARG A 43 10.47 10.22 -10.10
N LEU A 44 11.77 9.90 -10.07
CA LEU A 44 12.70 10.23 -8.98
C LEU A 44 13.37 11.62 -9.15
N LEU A 45 12.92 12.44 -10.10
CA LEU A 45 13.50 13.75 -10.36
C LEU A 45 13.64 14.62 -9.11
N ARG A 46 12.61 14.66 -8.26
CA ARG A 46 12.60 15.48 -7.03
C ARG A 46 13.60 14.96 -6.01
N GLU A 47 13.68 13.66 -5.86
CA GLU A 47 14.59 12.96 -4.96
C GLU A 47 16.04 13.18 -5.41
N ASP A 48 16.33 13.03 -6.70
CA ASP A 48 17.67 13.27 -7.27
C ASP A 48 18.10 14.73 -7.09
N ILE A 49 17.21 15.69 -7.35
CA ILE A 49 17.50 17.11 -7.13
C ILE A 49 17.75 17.38 -5.63
N ALA A 50 16.95 16.84 -4.74
CA ALA A 50 17.14 17.01 -3.29
C ALA A 50 18.48 16.41 -2.83
N GLY A 51 18.79 15.19 -3.23
CA GLY A 51 20.07 14.51 -2.98
C GLY A 51 21.26 15.29 -3.51
N SER A 52 21.19 15.77 -4.75
CA SER A 52 22.21 16.55 -5.41
C SER A 52 22.47 17.91 -4.74
N ARG A 53 21.42 18.60 -4.28
CA ARG A 53 21.54 19.89 -3.56
C ARG A 53 22.19 19.71 -2.19
N ALA A 54 21.80 18.68 -1.44
CA ALA A 54 22.42 18.33 -0.15
C ALA A 54 23.90 17.94 -0.34
N TYR A 55 24.19 17.16 -1.39
CA TYR A 55 25.54 16.74 -1.70
C TYR A 55 26.44 17.94 -2.08
N ALA A 56 25.94 18.93 -2.84
CA ALA A 56 26.65 20.16 -3.13
C ALA A 56 27.08 20.92 -1.88
N LYS A 57 26.23 20.95 -0.82
CA LYS A 57 26.58 21.52 0.48
C LYS A 57 27.71 20.72 1.17
N ALA A 58 27.62 19.40 1.15
CA ALA A 58 28.66 18.53 1.71
C ALA A 58 30.02 18.72 1.02
N LEU A 59 30.03 18.96 -0.31
CA LEU A 59 31.25 19.27 -1.07
C LEU A 59 31.91 20.60 -0.66
N VAL A 60 31.15 21.58 -0.15
CA VAL A 60 31.75 22.79 0.46
C VAL A 60 32.51 22.44 1.73
N GLY A 61 31.90 21.63 2.62
CA GLY A 61 32.57 21.14 3.82
C GLY A 61 33.84 20.32 3.54
N ALA A 62 33.83 19.56 2.43
CA ALA A 62 34.97 18.80 1.96
C ALA A 62 36.06 19.63 1.19
N GLY A 63 35.82 20.94 1.01
CA GLY A 63 36.78 21.82 0.31
C GLY A 63 36.80 21.67 -1.21
N VAL A 64 35.86 20.99 -1.81
CA VAL A 64 35.75 20.76 -3.27
C VAL A 64 35.05 21.93 -3.96
N LEU A 65 34.03 22.50 -3.31
CA LEU A 65 33.29 23.67 -3.78
C LEU A 65 33.48 24.84 -2.84
N THR A 66 33.46 26.05 -3.43
CA THR A 66 33.28 27.28 -2.66
C THR A 66 31.78 27.49 -2.38
N GLY A 67 31.46 28.35 -1.39
CA GLY A 67 30.06 28.70 -1.11
C GLY A 67 29.36 29.39 -2.30
N ASP A 68 30.09 30.12 -3.15
CA ASP A 68 29.54 30.71 -4.38
C ASP A 68 29.23 29.68 -5.44
N GLU A 69 30.14 28.73 -5.64
CA GLU A 69 29.90 27.62 -6.57
C GLU A 69 28.71 26.78 -6.15
N GLN A 70 28.57 26.50 -4.86
CA GLN A 70 27.44 25.76 -4.32
C GLN A 70 26.11 26.51 -4.56
N ARG A 71 26.05 27.83 -4.32
CA ARG A 71 24.83 28.62 -4.59
C ARG A 71 24.43 28.57 -6.07
N ARG A 72 25.40 28.68 -6.98
CA ARG A 72 25.14 28.57 -8.41
C ARG A 72 24.63 27.20 -8.82
N ILE A 73 25.17 26.13 -8.24
CA ILE A 73 24.69 24.74 -8.47
C ILE A 73 23.27 24.61 -7.90
N ASP A 74 22.98 25.05 -6.68
CA ASP A 74 21.64 24.98 -6.06
C ASP A 74 20.59 25.70 -6.92
N GLN A 75 20.92 26.91 -7.41
CA GLN A 75 20.01 27.66 -8.28
C GLN A 75 19.75 26.93 -9.60
N ALA A 76 20.79 26.41 -10.26
CA ALA A 76 20.63 25.67 -11.50
C ALA A 76 19.83 24.37 -11.33
N LEU A 77 20.01 23.64 -10.22
CA LEU A 77 19.24 22.43 -9.92
C LEU A 77 17.73 22.74 -9.71
N ARG A 78 17.37 23.86 -9.06
CA ARG A 78 15.98 24.31 -8.94
C ARG A 78 15.36 24.65 -10.30
N GLU A 79 16.12 25.29 -11.17
CA GLU A 79 15.67 25.62 -12.53
C GLU A 79 15.45 24.33 -13.35
N ILE A 80 16.37 23.36 -13.25
CA ILE A 80 16.25 22.06 -13.92
C ILE A 80 15.03 21.30 -13.43
N GLU A 81 14.75 21.30 -12.12
CA GLU A 81 13.55 20.69 -11.56
C GLU A 81 12.27 21.26 -12.19
N ALA A 82 12.20 22.60 -12.29
CA ALA A 82 11.05 23.29 -12.89
C ALA A 82 10.90 22.97 -14.40
N GLU A 83 12.00 22.94 -15.13
CA GLU A 83 12.03 22.66 -16.58
C GLU A 83 11.58 21.22 -16.87
N LEU A 84 12.18 20.23 -16.20
CA LEU A 84 11.87 18.82 -16.43
C LEU A 84 10.49 18.42 -15.89
N HIS A 85 9.99 19.12 -14.86
CA HIS A 85 8.64 18.89 -14.37
C HIS A 85 7.56 19.32 -15.38
N THR A 86 7.79 20.42 -16.11
CA THR A 86 6.88 20.87 -17.17
C THR A 86 6.95 19.99 -18.43
N GLU A 87 8.10 19.44 -18.75
CA GLU A 87 8.27 18.49 -19.86
C GLU A 87 7.61 17.12 -19.58
N SER A 88 7.49 16.73 -18.29
CA SER A 88 6.91 15.44 -17.84
C SER A 88 5.36 15.43 -17.80
N THR A 89 4.67 16.55 -18.03
CA THR A 89 3.19 16.59 -18.05
C THR A 89 2.56 16.08 -19.35
N ASP A 90 3.35 15.89 -20.39
CA ASP A 90 2.93 15.13 -21.57
C ASP A 90 3.17 13.63 -21.33
N PRO A 91 2.24 12.74 -21.74
CA PRO A 91 2.47 11.31 -21.66
C PRO A 91 3.79 10.98 -22.38
N PRO A 92 4.64 10.09 -21.83
CA PRO A 92 5.90 9.76 -22.45
C PRO A 92 5.65 9.37 -23.91
N PRO A 93 6.40 9.91 -24.87
CA PRO A 93 6.20 9.58 -26.27
C PRO A 93 6.38 8.06 -26.45
N PRO A 94 5.57 7.43 -27.31
CA PRO A 94 5.74 6.01 -27.61
C PRO A 94 7.20 5.79 -28.06
N LEU A 95 7.80 4.67 -27.65
CA LEU A 95 9.17 4.23 -27.91
C LEU A 95 9.67 4.71 -29.30
N GLY A 96 10.34 5.86 -29.37
CA GLY A 96 10.82 6.44 -30.63
C GLY A 96 10.82 7.95 -30.76
N GLY A 97 10.31 8.71 -29.79
CA GLY A 97 10.06 10.14 -29.94
C GLY A 97 10.98 11.07 -29.15
N ARG A 98 11.65 11.94 -29.88
CA ARG A 98 12.46 13.13 -29.60
C ARG A 98 13.84 12.89 -28.99
N ALA A 99 14.83 13.09 -29.85
CA ALA A 99 16.19 13.38 -29.42
C ALA A 99 16.21 14.58 -28.45
N GLY A 100 16.85 14.42 -27.29
CA GLY A 100 17.17 15.53 -26.40
C GLY A 100 17.92 16.63 -27.16
N VAL A 101 17.95 17.83 -26.63
CA VAL A 101 18.73 18.94 -27.16
C VAL A 101 20.18 18.47 -27.28
N GLY A 102 20.72 18.40 -28.51
CA GLY A 102 22.05 17.88 -28.78
C GLY A 102 22.14 16.42 -29.32
N GLY A 103 21.01 15.69 -29.50
CA GLY A 103 21.01 14.37 -30.14
C GLY A 103 21.23 13.16 -29.20
N LEU A 104 21.65 13.35 -27.95
CA LEU A 104 21.77 12.27 -26.95
C LEU A 104 20.50 12.12 -26.16
N ILE A 105 19.96 10.90 -26.10
CA ILE A 105 18.89 10.55 -25.19
C ILE A 105 19.55 10.06 -23.89
N PRO A 106 19.30 10.70 -22.71
CA PRO A 106 19.88 10.25 -21.45
C PRO A 106 19.47 8.81 -21.10
N GLU A 107 20.36 8.09 -20.45
CA GLU A 107 20.10 6.72 -20.00
C GLU A 107 19.09 6.68 -18.85
N ASP A 108 19.25 7.59 -17.89
CA ASP A 108 18.47 7.71 -16.67
C ASP A 108 18.22 9.19 -16.32
N ILE A 109 17.38 9.43 -15.31
CA ILE A 109 17.06 10.78 -14.82
C ILE A 109 18.29 11.49 -14.27
N HIS A 110 19.20 10.77 -13.65
CA HIS A 110 20.42 11.30 -13.05
C HIS A 110 21.36 11.86 -14.14
N MET A 111 21.49 11.13 -15.26
CA MET A 111 22.23 11.62 -16.43
C MET A 111 21.55 12.84 -17.06
N ALA A 112 20.21 12.85 -17.12
CA ALA A 112 19.46 14.00 -17.63
C ALA A 112 19.74 15.25 -16.80
N VAL A 113 19.68 15.14 -15.47
CA VAL A 113 19.98 16.25 -14.54
C VAL A 113 21.44 16.70 -14.65
N GLU A 114 22.39 15.76 -14.67
CA GLU A 114 23.84 16.07 -14.81
C GLU A 114 24.12 16.77 -16.13
N HIS A 115 23.55 16.29 -17.24
CA HIS A 115 23.72 16.91 -18.56
C HIS A 115 23.20 18.35 -18.58
N ARG A 116 21.97 18.59 -18.11
CA ARG A 116 21.39 19.93 -17.99
C ARG A 116 22.23 20.84 -17.09
N LEU A 117 22.77 20.31 -15.99
CA LEU A 117 23.62 21.07 -15.07
C LEU A 117 24.92 21.50 -15.76
N ARG A 118 25.52 20.62 -16.57
CA ARG A 118 26.73 20.94 -17.37
C ARG A 118 26.44 21.92 -18.50
N GLU A 119 25.30 21.85 -19.17
CA GLU A 119 24.86 22.86 -20.14
C GLU A 119 24.76 24.25 -19.53
N LYS A 120 24.17 24.35 -18.32
CA LYS A 120 23.98 25.64 -17.62
C LYS A 120 25.26 26.21 -17.01
N LEU A 121 26.13 25.38 -16.47
CA LEU A 121 27.26 25.80 -15.64
C LEU A 121 28.64 25.42 -16.19
N GLY A 122 28.69 24.71 -17.33
CA GLY A 122 29.96 24.25 -17.93
C GLY A 122 30.73 23.32 -16.95
N PRO A 123 32.06 23.51 -16.81
CA PRO A 123 32.91 22.67 -15.98
C PRO A 123 32.49 22.64 -14.50
N LEU A 124 31.83 23.71 -14.01
CA LEU A 124 31.33 23.76 -12.64
C LEU A 124 30.28 22.69 -12.37
N GLY A 125 29.37 22.44 -13.33
CA GLY A 125 28.37 21.38 -13.20
C GLY A 125 29.00 20.00 -12.99
N GLY A 126 30.13 19.72 -13.64
CA GLY A 126 30.86 18.47 -13.46
C GLY A 126 31.48 18.24 -12.07
N LYS A 127 31.71 19.32 -11.29
CA LYS A 127 32.25 19.18 -9.91
C LYS A 127 31.27 18.50 -8.96
N LEU A 128 29.96 18.55 -9.23
CA LEU A 128 28.93 17.98 -8.35
C LEU A 128 29.10 16.45 -8.17
N HIS A 129 29.61 15.74 -9.18
CA HIS A 129 29.80 14.30 -9.10
C HIS A 129 31.07 13.86 -8.34
N THR A 130 31.88 14.81 -7.84
CA THR A 130 33.15 14.52 -7.15
C THR A 130 32.91 13.67 -5.88
N GLY A 131 33.51 12.47 -5.85
CA GLY A 131 33.40 11.54 -4.71
C GLY A 131 32.06 10.82 -4.57
N ARG A 132 31.08 11.08 -5.45
CA ARG A 132 29.78 10.39 -5.52
C ARG A 132 29.82 9.31 -6.60
N SER A 133 29.03 8.27 -6.40
CA SER A 133 28.74 7.26 -7.41
C SER A 133 27.26 7.30 -7.82
N ARG A 134 26.96 6.80 -9.01
CA ARG A 134 25.56 6.52 -9.40
C ARG A 134 24.89 5.55 -8.40
N ASN A 135 25.67 4.64 -7.79
CA ASN A 135 25.16 3.63 -6.87
C ASN A 135 24.57 4.23 -5.58
N ASP A 136 25.30 5.12 -4.89
CA ASP A 136 24.78 5.78 -3.67
C ASP A 136 23.74 6.86 -3.99
N GLN A 137 23.81 7.48 -5.18
CA GLN A 137 22.81 8.41 -5.69
C GLN A 137 21.45 7.73 -5.90
N VAL A 138 21.39 6.64 -6.67
CA VAL A 138 20.14 5.89 -6.88
C VAL A 138 19.58 5.34 -5.57
N ALA A 139 20.45 4.86 -4.66
CA ALA A 139 20.03 4.31 -3.39
C ALA A 139 19.39 5.38 -2.48
N VAL A 140 19.91 6.61 -2.43
CA VAL A 140 19.32 7.69 -1.62
C VAL A 140 17.99 8.16 -2.23
N ASP A 141 17.91 8.28 -3.55
CA ASP A 141 16.69 8.72 -4.21
C ASP A 141 15.53 7.74 -3.95
N LEU A 142 15.82 6.45 -4.04
CA LEU A 142 14.83 5.40 -3.75
C LEU A 142 14.36 5.43 -2.28
N ARG A 143 15.26 5.70 -1.32
CA ARG A 143 14.89 5.86 0.09
C ARG A 143 14.05 7.11 0.33
N LEU A 144 14.39 8.24 -0.30
CA LEU A 144 13.59 9.48 -0.24
C LEU A 144 12.19 9.26 -0.82
N TYR A 145 12.09 8.57 -1.97
CA TYR A 145 10.81 8.18 -2.55
C TYR A 145 9.98 7.31 -1.60
N VAL A 146 10.57 6.26 -1.03
CA VAL A 146 9.89 5.37 -0.07
C VAL A 146 9.38 6.15 1.15
N LYS A 147 10.16 7.11 1.67
CA LYS A 147 9.71 7.98 2.77
C LYS A 147 8.47 8.80 2.36
N THR A 148 8.50 9.43 1.20
CA THR A 148 7.37 10.23 0.69
C THR A 148 6.14 9.36 0.42
N ALA A 149 6.31 8.26 -0.31
CA ALA A 149 5.23 7.32 -0.65
C ALA A 149 4.61 6.69 0.60
N GLY A 150 5.44 6.34 1.57
CA GLY A 150 4.97 5.77 2.83
C GLY A 150 4.11 6.74 3.65
N VAL A 151 4.43 8.03 3.67
CA VAL A 151 3.58 9.06 4.30
C VAL A 151 2.22 9.12 3.60
N GLN A 152 2.18 9.14 2.28
CA GLN A 152 0.93 9.13 1.50
C GLN A 152 0.08 7.87 1.79
N LEU A 153 0.73 6.70 1.93
CA LEU A 153 0.05 5.46 2.31
C LEU A 153 -0.55 5.55 3.73
N LEU A 154 0.18 6.09 4.71
CA LEU A 154 -0.34 6.31 6.06
C LEU A 154 -1.56 7.22 6.08
N GLU A 155 -1.53 8.31 5.31
CA GLU A 155 -2.66 9.24 5.16
C GLU A 155 -3.88 8.55 4.52
N ALA A 156 -3.67 7.78 3.45
CA ALA A 156 -4.75 7.07 2.77
C ALA A 156 -5.37 5.95 3.64
N ILE A 157 -4.56 5.22 4.41
CA ILE A 157 -5.04 4.23 5.39
C ILE A 157 -5.87 4.94 6.47
N SER A 158 -5.37 6.04 7.03
CA SER A 158 -6.07 6.81 8.06
C SER A 158 -7.39 7.39 7.55
N MET A 159 -7.47 7.81 6.29
CA MET A 159 -8.71 8.28 5.66
C MET A 159 -9.75 7.17 5.58
N LEU A 160 -9.38 5.96 5.15
CA LEU A 160 -10.29 4.82 5.13
C LEU A 160 -10.71 4.39 6.54
N GLU A 161 -9.78 4.39 7.50
CA GLU A 161 -10.06 4.11 8.91
C GLU A 161 -11.11 5.08 9.46
N ALA A 162 -10.90 6.39 9.27
CA ALA A 162 -11.85 7.42 9.70
C ALA A 162 -13.23 7.24 9.04
N THR A 163 -13.27 6.87 7.77
CA THR A 163 -14.53 6.59 7.06
C THR A 163 -15.28 5.42 7.68
N LEU A 164 -14.59 4.31 7.96
CA LEU A 164 -15.20 3.15 8.61
C LEU A 164 -15.71 3.46 10.04
N ILE A 165 -14.97 4.28 10.78
CA ILE A 165 -15.36 4.74 12.14
C ILE A 165 -16.66 5.55 12.06
N VAL A 166 -16.76 6.49 11.14
CA VAL A 166 -18.00 7.28 10.93
C VAL A 166 -19.16 6.36 10.56
N ARG A 167 -18.96 5.44 9.63
CA ARG A 167 -20.00 4.47 9.24
C ARG A 167 -20.41 3.54 10.38
N ALA A 168 -19.46 3.10 11.22
CA ALA A 168 -19.75 2.31 12.40
C ALA A 168 -20.61 3.09 13.41
N GLU A 169 -20.31 4.37 13.63
CA GLU A 169 -21.08 5.23 14.52
C GLU A 169 -22.54 5.41 14.07
N GLU A 170 -22.78 5.57 12.76
CA GLU A 170 -24.12 5.69 12.18
C GLU A 170 -24.97 4.40 12.30
N HIS A 171 -24.30 3.25 12.56
CA HIS A 171 -24.92 1.93 12.55
C HIS A 171 -24.74 1.14 13.86
N LEU A 172 -24.64 1.83 15.00
CA LEU A 172 -24.51 1.24 16.34
C LEU A 172 -25.69 0.35 16.74
N ASP A 173 -26.83 0.52 16.11
CA ASP A 173 -28.09 -0.21 16.35
C ASP A 173 -28.49 -1.14 15.20
N THR A 174 -27.73 -1.17 14.12
CA THR A 174 -28.03 -2.01 12.95
C THR A 174 -27.57 -3.44 13.19
N VAL A 175 -28.53 -4.36 13.26
CA VAL A 175 -28.27 -5.79 13.45
C VAL A 175 -28.13 -6.47 12.08
N MET A 176 -27.14 -7.34 11.95
CA MET A 176 -26.92 -8.18 10.77
C MET A 176 -26.55 -9.61 11.19
N PRO A 177 -26.71 -10.61 10.32
CA PRO A 177 -26.16 -11.92 10.58
C PRO A 177 -24.62 -11.89 10.46
N GLY A 178 -23.91 -12.40 11.44
CA GLY A 178 -22.51 -12.79 11.30
C GLY A 178 -22.41 -14.11 10.54
N TYR A 179 -21.35 -14.30 9.79
CA TYR A 179 -21.12 -15.47 8.94
C TYR A 179 -19.85 -16.22 9.32
N THR A 180 -19.95 -17.56 9.34
CA THR A 180 -18.83 -18.48 9.28
C THR A 180 -19.10 -19.47 8.16
N HIS A 181 -18.09 -19.88 7.39
CA HIS A 181 -18.26 -20.78 6.24
C HIS A 181 -19.33 -20.32 5.21
N THR A 182 -19.52 -18.99 5.10
CA THR A 182 -20.61 -18.38 4.32
C THR A 182 -22.03 -18.80 4.76
N GLN A 183 -22.16 -19.39 5.94
CA GLN A 183 -23.44 -19.70 6.58
C GLN A 183 -23.75 -18.68 7.66
N ARG A 184 -25.04 -18.35 7.84
CA ARG A 184 -25.48 -17.49 8.94
C ARG A 184 -25.15 -18.17 10.28
N ALA A 185 -24.50 -17.45 11.16
CA ALA A 185 -24.05 -17.99 12.44
C ALA A 185 -24.77 -17.33 13.61
N GLN A 186 -24.39 -16.13 13.97
CA GLN A 186 -24.94 -15.42 15.13
C GLN A 186 -25.24 -13.95 14.76
N PRO A 187 -26.21 -13.30 15.42
CA PRO A 187 -26.44 -11.87 15.23
C PRO A 187 -25.23 -11.05 15.70
N VAL A 188 -24.86 -10.04 14.91
CA VAL A 188 -23.83 -9.07 15.25
C VAL A 188 -24.30 -7.66 14.90
N LEU A 189 -23.68 -6.64 15.49
CA LEU A 189 -23.90 -5.26 15.05
C LEU A 189 -23.06 -4.94 13.82
N LEU A 190 -23.62 -4.24 12.83
CA LEU A 190 -22.88 -3.74 11.67
C LEU A 190 -21.67 -2.89 12.10
N ALA A 191 -21.85 -2.06 13.14
CA ALA A 191 -20.74 -1.30 13.72
C ALA A 191 -19.60 -2.21 14.19
N HIS A 192 -19.89 -3.32 14.85
CA HIS A 192 -18.88 -4.31 15.25
C HIS A 192 -18.13 -4.89 14.05
N HIS A 193 -18.87 -5.23 13.01
CA HIS A 193 -18.30 -5.75 11.76
C HIS A 193 -17.36 -4.74 11.07
N LEU A 194 -17.78 -3.48 10.94
CA LEU A 194 -16.97 -2.42 10.36
C LEU A 194 -15.71 -2.12 11.18
N LEU A 195 -15.81 -2.14 12.52
CA LEU A 195 -14.66 -1.95 13.40
C LEU A 195 -13.62 -3.08 13.29
N ALA A 196 -14.00 -4.28 12.83
CA ALA A 196 -13.01 -5.33 12.54
C ALA A 196 -12.05 -4.95 11.41
N TYR A 197 -12.52 -4.20 10.40
CA TYR A 197 -11.67 -3.64 9.34
C TYR A 197 -10.80 -2.50 9.85
N VAL A 198 -11.29 -1.67 10.78
CA VAL A 198 -10.47 -0.65 11.46
C VAL A 198 -9.27 -1.30 12.15
N GLU A 199 -9.47 -2.41 12.87
CA GLU A 199 -8.38 -3.16 13.51
C GLU A 199 -7.36 -3.73 12.49
N MET A 200 -7.80 -4.11 11.29
CA MET A 200 -6.91 -4.54 10.22
C MET A 200 -6.06 -3.37 9.70
N LEU A 201 -6.69 -2.23 9.40
CA LEU A 201 -6.03 -1.03 8.90
C LEU A 201 -5.03 -0.44 9.90
N ARG A 202 -5.29 -0.49 11.19
CA ARG A 202 -4.34 -0.10 12.24
C ARG A 202 -3.07 -0.94 12.23
N ARG A 203 -3.21 -2.23 11.99
CA ARG A 203 -2.04 -3.10 11.82
C ARG A 203 -1.28 -2.78 10.53
N ASP A 204 -1.98 -2.41 9.46
CA ASP A 204 -1.35 -2.00 8.19
C ASP A 204 -0.61 -0.67 8.35
N HIS A 205 -1.23 0.30 9.03
CA HIS A 205 -0.59 1.56 9.40
C HIS A 205 0.71 1.33 10.20
N GLY A 206 0.68 0.41 11.18
CA GLY A 206 1.87 0.02 11.93
C GLY A 206 2.97 -0.55 11.04
N ARG A 207 2.63 -1.45 10.09
CA ARG A 207 3.59 -2.04 9.14
C ARG A 207 4.26 -1.00 8.25
N VAL A 208 3.48 -0.08 7.68
CA VAL A 208 4.03 1.01 6.85
C VAL A 208 4.97 1.87 7.68
N ARG A 209 4.58 2.26 8.90
CA ARG A 209 5.43 3.04 9.80
C ARG A 209 6.73 2.30 10.16
N ASP A 210 6.69 1.00 10.42
CA ASP A 210 7.86 0.20 10.70
C ASP A 210 8.81 0.10 9.49
N ALA A 211 8.26 -0.02 8.27
CA ALA A 211 9.05 0.03 7.04
C ALA A 211 9.73 1.40 6.86
N LEU A 212 9.01 2.50 7.11
CA LEU A 212 9.56 3.86 7.07
C LEU A 212 10.70 4.06 8.07
N ASN A 213 10.59 3.54 9.29
CA ASN A 213 11.64 3.63 10.31
C ASN A 213 12.93 2.94 9.85
N ARG A 214 12.85 1.83 9.11
CA ARG A 214 14.03 1.14 8.55
C ARG A 214 14.53 1.77 7.25
N ALA A 215 13.67 2.45 6.51
CA ALA A 215 14.10 3.25 5.35
C ALA A 215 14.86 4.52 5.75
N ASP A 216 14.74 4.97 7.02
CA ASP A 216 15.25 6.26 7.51
C ASP A 216 16.76 6.26 7.79
N VAL A 217 17.54 5.73 6.85
CA VAL A 217 19.01 5.61 6.90
C VAL A 217 19.59 6.07 5.57
N SER A 218 20.46 7.12 5.57
CA SER A 218 21.04 7.68 4.36
C SER A 218 22.20 6.84 3.82
N PRO A 219 22.17 6.38 2.56
CA PRO A 219 23.29 5.73 1.89
C PRO A 219 24.28 6.71 1.29
N LEU A 220 23.90 8.01 1.09
CA LEU A 220 24.69 8.98 0.33
C LEU A 220 26.06 9.23 1.00
N GLY A 221 27.09 9.35 0.15
CA GLY A 221 28.48 9.39 0.58
C GLY A 221 29.12 7.99 0.75
N ALA A 222 28.37 6.91 0.45
CA ALA A 222 28.94 5.55 0.38
C ALA A 222 29.80 5.34 -0.88
N GLY A 223 29.72 6.24 -1.85
CA GLY A 223 30.39 6.09 -3.13
C GLY A 223 29.89 4.86 -3.91
N ALA A 224 30.78 4.24 -4.69
CA ALA A 224 30.37 3.04 -5.42
C ALA A 224 30.12 1.82 -4.52
N LEU A 225 30.90 1.64 -3.45
CA LEU A 225 30.81 0.56 -2.46
C LEU A 225 31.79 0.70 -1.26
N ALA A 226 32.88 1.48 -1.43
CA ALA A 226 33.99 1.51 -0.48
C ALA A 226 34.06 2.81 0.35
N GLY A 227 33.09 3.69 0.20
CA GLY A 227 33.10 5.04 0.75
C GLY A 227 33.67 6.08 -0.22
N SER A 228 33.59 7.35 0.12
CA SER A 228 34.17 8.45 -0.65
C SER A 228 35.65 8.66 -0.29
N GLY A 229 36.49 8.96 -1.27
CA GLY A 229 37.87 9.41 -1.06
C GLY A 229 37.99 10.87 -0.61
N PHE A 230 36.87 11.57 -0.50
CA PHE A 230 36.79 12.96 -0.02
C PHE A 230 36.19 12.98 1.39
N PRO A 231 36.57 13.96 2.26
CA PRO A 231 36.11 14.04 3.63
C PRO A 231 34.64 14.54 3.73
N ILE A 232 33.73 13.77 3.19
CA ILE A 232 32.30 14.04 3.24
C ILE A 232 31.76 13.72 4.66
N ASP A 233 31.17 14.70 5.32
CA ASP A 233 30.44 14.48 6.58
C ASP A 233 29.07 13.81 6.26
N ARG A 234 29.05 12.48 6.34
CA ARG A 234 27.85 11.69 6.05
C ARG A 234 26.75 11.88 7.09
N ALA A 235 27.09 12.24 8.33
CA ALA A 235 26.10 12.49 9.37
C ALA A 235 25.35 13.80 9.10
N ALA A 236 26.08 14.91 8.83
CA ALA A 236 25.49 16.18 8.44
C ALA A 236 24.69 16.06 7.11
N LEU A 237 25.17 15.24 6.16
CA LEU A 237 24.47 14.97 4.90
C LEU A 237 23.16 14.20 5.12
N ALA A 238 23.14 13.25 6.03
CA ALA A 238 21.92 12.52 6.39
C ALA A 238 20.88 13.45 7.06
N GLU A 239 21.33 14.29 7.99
CA GLU A 239 20.48 15.29 8.67
C GLU A 239 19.89 16.30 7.68
N GLU A 240 20.68 16.81 6.74
CA GLU A 240 20.22 17.74 5.68
C GLU A 240 19.09 17.14 4.82
N LEU A 241 19.13 15.82 4.58
CA LEU A 241 18.12 15.07 3.83
C LEU A 241 16.97 14.55 4.70
N GLY A 242 16.98 14.85 6.01
CA GLY A 242 15.95 14.42 6.95
C GLY A 242 15.97 12.92 7.23
N PHE A 243 17.15 12.27 7.17
CA PHE A 243 17.35 10.91 7.64
C PHE A 243 17.81 10.90 9.10
N ALA A 244 17.42 9.86 9.84
CA ALA A 244 17.81 9.69 11.24
C ALA A 244 19.32 9.44 11.41
N MET A 245 19.96 8.79 10.43
CA MET A 245 21.40 8.48 10.49
C MET A 245 21.97 8.15 9.09
N ALA A 246 23.30 8.11 9.00
CA ALA A 246 24.01 7.57 7.85
C ALA A 246 24.15 6.06 7.97
N ALA A 247 24.14 5.33 6.83
CA ALA A 247 24.36 3.89 6.77
C ALA A 247 25.75 3.52 7.30
N ALA A 248 25.81 2.51 8.15
CA ALA A 248 27.01 2.09 8.85
C ALA A 248 28.06 1.37 7.98
N ASN A 249 27.62 0.75 6.87
CA ASN A 249 28.47 0.04 5.93
C ASN A 249 28.19 0.49 4.50
N SER A 250 29.22 0.98 3.81
CA SER A 250 29.09 1.52 2.44
C SER A 250 28.77 0.46 1.39
N LEU A 251 29.26 -0.77 1.59
CA LEU A 251 29.02 -1.88 0.67
C LEU A 251 27.55 -2.34 0.71
N ASP A 252 26.99 -2.43 1.90
CA ASP A 252 25.59 -2.74 2.15
C ASP A 252 24.67 -1.60 1.66
N ALA A 253 25.01 -0.35 1.98
CA ALA A 253 24.21 0.84 1.71
C ALA A 253 23.79 1.02 0.25
N VAL A 254 24.64 0.62 -0.69
CA VAL A 254 24.39 0.77 -2.14
C VAL A 254 23.61 -0.39 -2.74
N GLY A 255 23.57 -1.54 -2.07
CA GLY A 255 22.88 -2.77 -2.54
C GLY A 255 21.58 -3.06 -1.82
N ASP A 256 21.37 -2.51 -0.61
CA ASP A 256 20.18 -2.78 0.20
C ASP A 256 18.88 -2.33 -0.49
N ARG A 257 17.91 -3.23 -0.50
CA ARG A 257 16.52 -3.02 -0.94
C ARG A 257 15.51 -3.60 0.04
N ASP A 258 15.93 -3.98 1.24
CA ASP A 258 15.03 -4.53 2.27
C ASP A 258 13.90 -3.54 2.59
N PHE A 259 14.21 -2.25 2.69
CA PHE A 259 13.24 -1.19 2.93
C PHE A 259 12.16 -1.08 1.82
N VAL A 260 12.49 -1.43 0.58
CA VAL A 260 11.54 -1.51 -0.54
C VAL A 260 10.64 -2.72 -0.37
N LEU A 261 11.24 -3.91 -0.12
CA LEU A 261 10.50 -5.15 0.12
C LEU A 261 9.53 -5.02 1.29
N GLU A 262 9.94 -4.38 2.38
CA GLU A 262 9.10 -4.17 3.55
C GLU A 262 7.90 -3.27 3.26
N LEU A 263 8.09 -2.17 2.51
CA LEU A 263 6.98 -1.32 2.09
C LEU A 263 6.02 -2.07 1.17
N MET A 264 6.55 -2.81 0.17
CA MET A 264 5.74 -3.60 -0.75
C MET A 264 5.00 -4.74 -0.05
N ALA A 265 5.60 -5.36 0.98
CA ALA A 265 4.93 -6.35 1.82
C ALA A 265 3.78 -5.72 2.63
N ALA A 266 3.97 -4.51 3.18
CA ALA A 266 2.91 -3.76 3.83
C ALA A 266 1.77 -3.42 2.86
N CYS A 267 2.09 -2.96 1.64
CA CYS A 267 1.11 -2.73 0.57
C CYS A 267 0.33 -4.01 0.23
N SER A 268 1.03 -5.14 0.08
CA SER A 268 0.40 -6.43 -0.24
C SER A 268 -0.57 -6.87 0.86
N MET A 269 -0.23 -6.71 2.14
CA MET A 269 -1.13 -7.02 3.26
C MET A 269 -2.34 -6.09 3.29
N ALA A 270 -2.15 -4.78 3.10
CA ALA A 270 -3.26 -3.83 3.01
C ALA A 270 -4.21 -4.20 1.87
N MET A 271 -3.69 -4.56 0.70
CA MET A 271 -4.49 -4.99 -0.44
C MET A 271 -5.28 -6.27 -0.18
N ILE A 272 -4.77 -7.22 0.62
CA ILE A 272 -5.52 -8.40 1.06
C ILE A 272 -6.71 -7.97 1.93
N HIS A 273 -6.52 -7.01 2.86
CA HIS A 273 -7.62 -6.51 3.69
C HIS A 273 -8.66 -5.76 2.87
N LEU A 274 -8.23 -4.93 1.91
CA LEU A 274 -9.12 -4.27 0.96
C LEU A 274 -9.88 -5.27 0.09
N SER A 275 -9.21 -6.34 -0.37
CA SER A 275 -9.85 -7.41 -1.14
C SER A 275 -10.98 -8.09 -0.36
N ARG A 276 -10.79 -8.33 0.95
CA ARG A 276 -11.83 -8.89 1.84
C ARG A 276 -13.01 -7.94 1.98
N LEU A 277 -12.75 -6.66 2.33
CA LEU A 277 -13.79 -5.66 2.47
C LEU A 277 -14.59 -5.47 1.18
N CYS A 278 -13.91 -5.33 0.04
CA CYS A 278 -14.55 -5.19 -1.25
C CYS A 278 -15.28 -6.48 -1.69
N GLY A 279 -14.79 -7.64 -1.28
CA GLY A 279 -15.50 -8.90 -1.46
C GLY A 279 -16.86 -8.93 -0.74
N GLU A 280 -16.93 -8.40 0.49
CA GLU A 280 -18.20 -8.24 1.21
C GLU A 280 -19.11 -7.19 0.57
N VAL A 281 -18.56 -6.06 0.10
CA VAL A 281 -19.36 -5.06 -0.64
C VAL A 281 -20.02 -5.69 -1.87
N VAL A 282 -19.29 -6.54 -2.62
CA VAL A 282 -19.86 -7.27 -3.77
C VAL A 282 -21.00 -8.19 -3.34
N LEU A 283 -20.81 -8.96 -2.24
CA LEU A 283 -21.87 -9.83 -1.71
C LEU A 283 -23.08 -9.03 -1.22
N TRP A 284 -22.86 -8.01 -0.39
CA TRP A 284 -23.93 -7.20 0.20
C TRP A 284 -24.77 -6.44 -0.82
N THR A 285 -24.18 -6.10 -1.98
CA THR A 285 -24.88 -5.39 -3.05
C THR A 285 -25.51 -6.34 -4.09
N SER A 286 -25.35 -7.66 -3.93
CA SER A 286 -26.05 -8.63 -4.77
C SER A 286 -27.57 -8.70 -4.44
N ALA A 287 -28.36 -9.14 -5.39
CA ALA A 287 -29.83 -9.29 -5.22
C ALA A 287 -30.17 -10.31 -4.14
N GLU A 288 -29.34 -11.34 -3.95
CA GLU A 288 -29.53 -12.43 -2.98
C GLU A 288 -29.31 -11.95 -1.53
N PHE A 289 -28.30 -11.09 -1.30
CA PHE A 289 -28.04 -10.51 0.02
C PHE A 289 -28.90 -9.26 0.26
N ALA A 290 -28.90 -8.34 -0.68
CA ALA A 290 -29.62 -7.06 -0.61
C ALA A 290 -29.36 -6.25 0.68
N PHE A 291 -28.19 -6.42 1.30
CA PHE A 291 -27.84 -5.74 2.56
C PHE A 291 -27.42 -4.29 2.37
N ALA A 292 -26.97 -3.97 1.15
CA ALA A 292 -26.54 -2.62 0.81
C ALA A 292 -26.78 -2.30 -0.66
N SER A 293 -26.80 -1.02 -0.98
CA SER A 293 -26.80 -0.53 -2.36
C SER A 293 -25.75 0.56 -2.53
N LEU A 294 -25.26 0.72 -3.78
CA LEU A 294 -24.35 1.80 -4.15
C LEU A 294 -25.15 2.93 -4.85
N PRO A 295 -24.81 4.20 -4.66
CA PRO A 295 -25.30 5.28 -5.50
C PRO A 295 -24.81 5.11 -6.94
N ASP A 296 -25.50 5.76 -7.92
CA ASP A 296 -25.18 5.63 -9.34
C ASP A 296 -23.74 6.05 -9.66
N ALA A 297 -23.24 7.08 -8.98
CA ALA A 297 -21.88 7.58 -9.15
C ALA A 297 -20.77 6.57 -8.75
N LEU A 298 -21.10 5.51 -8.01
CA LEU A 298 -20.15 4.47 -7.51
C LEU A 298 -20.43 3.09 -8.10
N ALA A 299 -21.34 2.98 -9.03
CA ALA A 299 -21.72 1.73 -9.68
C ALA A 299 -21.63 1.89 -11.21
N SER A 300 -21.58 0.77 -11.91
CA SER A 300 -21.65 0.76 -13.37
C SER A 300 -22.89 0.01 -13.87
N GLY A 301 -23.44 0.45 -14.96
CA GLY A 301 -24.55 -0.22 -15.65
C GLY A 301 -24.09 -1.32 -16.61
N SER A 302 -25.04 -1.89 -17.31
CA SER A 302 -24.81 -2.80 -18.43
C SER A 302 -25.31 -2.14 -19.73
N SER A 303 -24.54 -2.25 -20.80
CA SER A 303 -24.97 -1.76 -22.14
C SER A 303 -26.15 -2.57 -22.73
N MET A 304 -26.38 -3.79 -22.21
CA MET A 304 -27.42 -4.70 -22.70
C MET A 304 -28.57 -4.86 -21.70
N MET A 305 -28.28 -4.87 -20.40
CA MET A 305 -29.25 -5.19 -19.35
C MET A 305 -29.53 -3.93 -18.50
N HIS A 306 -30.64 -3.26 -18.76
CA HIS A 306 -31.01 -1.98 -18.15
C HIS A 306 -31.32 -2.05 -16.65
N ASN A 307 -31.58 -3.25 -16.11
CA ASN A 307 -31.82 -3.50 -14.69
C ASN A 307 -30.56 -3.72 -13.86
N LYS A 308 -29.38 -3.85 -14.49
CA LYS A 308 -28.12 -4.16 -13.79
C LYS A 308 -27.41 -2.92 -13.28
N LYS A 309 -26.94 -3.03 -12.04
CA LYS A 309 -26.09 -2.07 -11.36
C LYS A 309 -24.98 -2.83 -10.66
N ASN A 310 -23.74 -2.68 -11.15
CA ASN A 310 -22.61 -3.52 -10.78
C ASN A 310 -21.64 -2.79 -9.83
N PRO A 311 -21.08 -3.45 -8.81
CA PRO A 311 -20.05 -2.90 -7.93
C PRO A 311 -18.65 -3.03 -8.55
N CYS A 312 -18.45 -2.63 -9.82
CA CYS A 312 -17.22 -2.89 -10.59
C CYS A 312 -15.96 -2.35 -9.90
N ALA A 313 -16.07 -1.21 -9.20
CA ALA A 313 -14.93 -0.66 -8.48
C ALA A 313 -14.46 -1.59 -7.34
N ALA A 314 -15.40 -2.20 -6.58
CA ALA A 314 -15.08 -3.19 -5.56
C ALA A 314 -14.47 -4.46 -6.14
N GLU A 315 -14.98 -4.93 -7.29
CA GLU A 315 -14.44 -6.09 -7.99
C GLU A 315 -12.99 -5.84 -8.45
N LEU A 316 -12.70 -4.64 -8.99
CA LEU A 316 -11.37 -4.27 -9.44
C LEU A 316 -10.38 -4.13 -8.27
N VAL A 317 -10.78 -3.52 -7.14
CA VAL A 317 -9.93 -3.48 -5.93
C VAL A 317 -9.58 -4.90 -5.48
N ARG A 318 -10.56 -5.78 -5.44
CA ARG A 318 -10.36 -7.19 -5.09
C ARG A 318 -9.37 -7.88 -6.05
N ALA A 319 -9.47 -7.65 -7.35
CA ALA A 319 -8.58 -8.25 -8.35
C ALA A 319 -7.15 -7.68 -8.28
N LYS A 320 -7.00 -6.37 -8.05
CA LYS A 320 -5.69 -5.69 -8.00
C LYS A 320 -4.80 -6.13 -6.83
N SER A 321 -5.34 -6.82 -5.82
CA SER A 321 -4.53 -7.40 -4.74
C SER A 321 -3.52 -8.43 -5.26
N GLY A 322 -3.87 -9.19 -6.30
CA GLY A 322 -2.97 -10.12 -6.95
C GLY A 322 -1.81 -9.44 -7.70
N ARG A 323 -2.06 -8.24 -8.29
CA ARG A 323 -1.04 -7.44 -8.96
C ARG A 323 0.03 -7.00 -7.97
N VAL A 324 -0.35 -6.35 -6.88
CA VAL A 324 0.59 -5.87 -5.84
C VAL A 324 1.38 -7.01 -5.19
N ALA A 325 0.73 -8.17 -4.96
CA ALA A 325 1.44 -9.35 -4.48
C ALA A 325 2.45 -9.88 -5.52
N GLY A 326 2.13 -9.79 -6.81
CA GLY A 326 3.04 -10.15 -7.91
C GLY A 326 4.27 -9.25 -7.96
N ASP A 327 4.10 -7.94 -7.75
CA ASP A 327 5.20 -6.95 -7.70
C ASP A 327 6.18 -7.28 -6.57
N LEU A 328 5.67 -7.61 -5.38
CA LEU A 328 6.51 -8.06 -4.26
C LEU A 328 7.30 -9.32 -4.61
N VAL A 329 6.66 -10.31 -5.21
CA VAL A 329 7.33 -11.56 -5.63
C VAL A 329 8.39 -11.27 -6.72
N ASN A 330 8.08 -10.36 -7.65
CA ASN A 330 9.02 -9.94 -8.69
C ASN A 330 10.32 -9.43 -8.05
N LEU A 331 10.23 -8.45 -7.13
CA LEU A 331 11.43 -7.87 -6.51
C LEU A 331 12.17 -8.90 -5.62
N LEU A 332 11.47 -9.77 -4.91
CA LEU A 332 12.10 -10.89 -4.17
C LEU A 332 12.94 -11.77 -5.11
N MET A 333 12.46 -12.03 -6.33
CA MET A 333 13.18 -12.85 -7.31
C MET A 333 14.36 -12.10 -7.94
N VAL A 334 14.26 -10.80 -8.15
CA VAL A 334 15.38 -9.94 -8.59
C VAL A 334 16.52 -9.97 -7.58
N LEU A 335 16.22 -9.79 -6.29
CA LEU A 335 17.24 -9.72 -5.23
C LEU A 335 17.85 -11.07 -4.88
N LYS A 336 17.10 -12.15 -5.09
CA LYS A 336 17.56 -13.49 -4.74
C LYS A 336 18.84 -13.87 -5.48
N GLY A 337 19.92 -14.03 -4.73
CA GLY A 337 21.21 -14.54 -5.26
C GLY A 337 22.11 -13.48 -5.87
N LEU A 338 21.76 -12.19 -5.78
CA LEU A 338 22.67 -11.11 -6.18
C LEU A 338 23.89 -11.08 -5.24
N PRO A 339 25.10 -10.80 -5.79
CA PRO A 339 26.25 -10.50 -4.96
C PRO A 339 26.07 -9.15 -4.26
N LEU A 340 26.94 -8.88 -3.27
CA LEU A 340 26.93 -7.62 -2.53
C LEU A 340 27.19 -6.41 -3.44
N ALA A 341 26.86 -5.24 -2.93
CA ALA A 341 26.89 -3.96 -3.61
C ALA A 341 25.86 -3.87 -4.77
N TYR A 342 26.10 -2.97 -5.72
CA TYR A 342 25.18 -2.71 -6.82
C TYR A 342 25.41 -3.66 -8.00
N ASN A 343 24.31 -4.20 -8.51
CA ASN A 343 24.24 -4.90 -9.80
C ASN A 343 23.13 -4.27 -10.64
N ARG A 344 23.24 -4.33 -11.96
CA ARG A 344 22.24 -3.72 -12.86
C ARG A 344 20.84 -4.28 -12.70
N ASP A 345 20.71 -5.49 -12.19
CA ASP A 345 19.44 -6.13 -11.81
C ASP A 345 18.61 -5.24 -10.90
N LEU A 346 19.24 -4.44 -10.02
CA LEU A 346 18.56 -3.48 -9.14
C LEU A 346 17.87 -2.33 -9.87
N GLN A 347 18.01 -2.21 -11.20
CA GLN A 347 17.22 -1.28 -12.00
C GLN A 347 15.74 -1.66 -12.03
N GLU A 348 15.45 -2.97 -11.92
CA GLU A 348 14.10 -3.52 -11.94
C GLU A 348 13.31 -3.30 -10.63
N ASP A 349 13.92 -2.73 -9.59
CA ASP A 349 13.29 -2.43 -8.31
C ASP A 349 12.20 -1.35 -8.42
N LYS A 350 12.33 -0.42 -9.37
CA LYS A 350 11.52 0.78 -9.46
C LYS A 350 10.13 0.54 -10.03
N GLU A 351 10.03 -0.21 -11.14
CA GLU A 351 8.73 -0.47 -11.77
C GLU A 351 7.79 -1.19 -10.81
N ALA A 352 8.26 -2.25 -10.17
CA ALA A 352 7.48 -3.02 -9.20
C ALA A 352 7.08 -2.18 -7.98
N LEU A 353 8.00 -1.36 -7.45
CA LEU A 353 7.71 -0.48 -6.32
C LEU A 353 6.66 0.58 -6.68
N PHE A 354 6.84 1.28 -7.78
CA PHE A 354 5.95 2.35 -8.19
C PHE A 354 4.55 1.82 -8.47
N ASP A 355 4.44 0.68 -9.14
CA ASP A 355 3.16 0.05 -9.42
C ASP A 355 2.45 -0.40 -8.15
N ALA A 356 3.16 -1.05 -7.22
CA ALA A 356 2.62 -1.48 -5.94
C ALA A 356 2.08 -0.31 -5.12
N VAL A 357 2.82 0.80 -5.03
CA VAL A 357 2.43 2.01 -4.30
C VAL A 357 1.22 2.67 -4.94
N ASP A 358 1.25 2.95 -6.25
CA ASP A 358 0.17 3.63 -6.96
C ASP A 358 -1.14 2.83 -6.92
N THR A 359 -1.02 1.52 -7.13
CA THR A 359 -2.17 0.62 -7.08
C THR A 359 -2.76 0.59 -5.67
N THR A 360 -1.95 0.51 -4.62
CA THR A 360 -2.42 0.49 -3.23
C THR A 360 -3.07 1.81 -2.84
N LEU A 361 -2.45 2.96 -3.14
CA LEU A 361 -3.01 4.29 -2.88
C LEU A 361 -4.37 4.48 -3.56
N SER A 362 -4.45 4.15 -4.85
CA SER A 362 -5.70 4.24 -5.61
C SER A 362 -6.79 3.35 -5.02
N CYS A 363 -6.46 2.12 -4.62
CA CYS A 363 -7.40 1.18 -4.03
C CYS A 363 -7.89 1.63 -2.65
N LEU A 364 -7.03 2.20 -1.80
CA LEU A 364 -7.42 2.78 -0.51
C LEU A 364 -8.42 3.93 -0.70
N GLN A 365 -8.13 4.87 -1.61
CA GLN A 365 -8.98 6.01 -1.90
C GLN A 365 -10.34 5.59 -2.48
N VAL A 366 -10.35 4.64 -3.42
CA VAL A 366 -11.59 4.10 -4.01
C VAL A 366 -12.41 3.39 -2.95
N THR A 367 -11.78 2.55 -2.11
CA THR A 367 -12.48 1.83 -1.04
C THR A 367 -13.10 2.78 -0.02
N ALA A 368 -12.40 3.86 0.36
CA ALA A 368 -12.96 4.88 1.24
C ALA A 368 -14.23 5.52 0.64
N ARG A 369 -14.23 5.84 -0.65
CA ARG A 369 -15.41 6.38 -1.33
C ARG A 369 -16.56 5.37 -1.45
N LEU A 370 -16.25 4.09 -1.72
CA LEU A 370 -17.26 3.03 -1.73
C LEU A 370 -17.92 2.90 -0.37
N VAL A 371 -17.14 2.77 0.72
CA VAL A 371 -17.64 2.62 2.09
C VAL A 371 -18.47 3.83 2.51
N ALA A 372 -18.02 5.05 2.22
CA ALA A 372 -18.78 6.27 2.50
C ALA A 372 -20.12 6.32 1.77
N GLY A 373 -20.18 5.81 0.54
CA GLY A 373 -21.36 5.84 -0.31
C GLY A 373 -22.32 4.67 -0.13
N LEU A 374 -21.96 3.59 0.58
CA LEU A 374 -22.86 2.45 0.82
C LEU A 374 -24.13 2.89 1.55
N ARG A 375 -25.27 2.41 1.06
CA ARG A 375 -26.57 2.59 1.70
C ARG A 375 -27.02 1.24 2.22
N PHE A 376 -26.94 1.07 3.55
CA PHE A 376 -27.31 -0.19 4.19
C PHE A 376 -28.82 -0.32 4.36
N ASP A 377 -29.36 -1.50 4.04
CA ASP A 377 -30.75 -1.87 4.29
C ASP A 377 -30.86 -2.56 5.67
N ARG A 378 -31.25 -1.79 6.67
CA ARG A 378 -31.37 -2.26 8.06
C ARG A 378 -32.41 -3.36 8.21
N GLU A 379 -33.51 -3.29 7.44
CA GLU A 379 -34.59 -4.27 7.53
C GLU A 379 -34.18 -5.60 6.87
N ALA A 380 -33.57 -5.55 5.69
CA ALA A 380 -33.03 -6.74 5.04
C ALA A 380 -31.99 -7.45 5.93
N MET A 381 -31.08 -6.70 6.54
CA MET A 381 -30.07 -7.22 7.46
C MET A 381 -30.72 -7.84 8.72
N ARG A 382 -31.69 -7.15 9.34
CA ARG A 382 -32.39 -7.64 10.52
C ARG A 382 -33.19 -8.91 10.22
N SER A 383 -33.95 -8.91 9.15
CA SER A 383 -34.71 -10.07 8.68
C SER A 383 -33.79 -11.28 8.42
N ALA A 384 -32.64 -11.05 7.78
CA ALA A 384 -31.64 -12.10 7.56
C ALA A 384 -31.00 -12.60 8.86
N ALA A 385 -30.87 -11.74 9.89
CA ALA A 385 -30.35 -12.12 11.19
C ALA A 385 -31.32 -13.01 12.00
N LEU A 386 -32.63 -12.88 11.78
CA LEU A 386 -33.64 -13.77 12.37
C LEU A 386 -33.74 -15.12 11.65
N ALA A 387 -33.48 -15.13 10.35
CA ALA A 387 -33.61 -16.34 9.55
C ALA A 387 -32.50 -17.35 9.83
N GLY A 388 -32.82 -18.64 9.80
CA GLY A 388 -31.84 -19.73 9.88
C GLY A 388 -31.44 -20.12 11.31
N TYR A 389 -32.32 -19.89 12.26
CA TYR A 389 -32.16 -20.36 13.65
C TYR A 389 -30.91 -19.78 14.32
N THR A 390 -30.54 -18.56 14.03
CA THR A 390 -29.33 -17.88 14.57
C THR A 390 -29.38 -17.74 16.09
N LEU A 391 -30.57 -17.77 16.70
CA LEU A 391 -30.79 -17.74 18.14
C LEU A 391 -30.62 -19.11 18.85
N ALA A 392 -30.37 -20.19 18.11
CA ALA A 392 -30.18 -21.52 18.68
C ALA A 392 -29.07 -21.57 19.74
N THR A 393 -28.00 -20.85 19.54
CA THR A 393 -26.88 -20.77 20.50
C THR A 393 -27.33 -20.13 21.83
N GLU A 394 -28.23 -19.15 21.79
CA GLU A 394 -28.76 -18.49 22.97
C GLU A 394 -29.57 -19.47 23.86
N VAL A 395 -30.30 -20.40 23.23
CA VAL A 395 -31.02 -21.48 23.92
C VAL A 395 -30.03 -22.41 24.62
N ALA A 396 -28.94 -22.81 23.97
CA ALA A 396 -27.92 -23.67 24.58
C ALA A 396 -27.25 -22.98 25.78
N ASP A 397 -26.88 -21.72 25.59
CA ASP A 397 -26.29 -20.89 26.66
C ASP A 397 -27.26 -20.69 27.83
N TYR A 398 -28.54 -20.44 27.55
CA TYR A 398 -29.60 -20.32 28.56
C TYR A 398 -29.71 -21.60 29.41
N LEU A 399 -29.86 -22.77 28.79
CA LEU A 399 -29.95 -24.04 29.50
C LEU A 399 -28.67 -24.33 30.30
N SER A 400 -27.53 -23.98 29.78
CA SER A 400 -26.25 -24.14 30.49
C SER A 400 -26.16 -23.24 31.73
N ARG A 401 -26.64 -21.99 31.64
CA ARG A 401 -26.77 -21.09 32.83
C ARG A 401 -27.74 -21.62 33.89
N LYS A 402 -28.75 -22.38 33.48
CA LYS A 402 -29.68 -23.08 34.39
C LYS A 402 -29.10 -24.39 34.93
N GLY A 403 -27.82 -24.73 34.65
CA GLY A 403 -27.10 -25.87 35.20
C GLY A 403 -27.04 -27.11 34.31
N MET A 404 -27.56 -27.08 33.08
CA MET A 404 -27.43 -28.20 32.16
C MET A 404 -26.01 -28.27 31.61
N PRO A 405 -25.34 -29.44 31.57
CA PRO A 405 -24.06 -29.60 30.86
C PRO A 405 -24.21 -29.19 29.40
N PHE A 406 -23.23 -28.45 28.87
CA PHE A 406 -23.32 -27.84 27.53
C PHE A 406 -23.60 -28.87 26.40
N ARG A 407 -23.03 -30.09 26.48
CA ARG A 407 -23.31 -31.16 25.51
C ARG A 407 -24.77 -31.62 25.52
N ASP A 408 -25.40 -31.64 26.70
CA ASP A 408 -26.79 -31.98 26.81
C ASP A 408 -27.69 -30.83 26.35
N ALA A 409 -27.33 -29.59 26.66
CA ALA A 409 -28.00 -28.40 26.14
C ALA A 409 -27.94 -28.37 24.61
N HIS A 410 -26.76 -28.65 24.00
CA HIS A 410 -26.61 -28.74 22.57
C HIS A 410 -27.49 -29.82 21.91
N ARG A 411 -27.64 -30.99 22.58
CA ARG A 411 -28.54 -32.06 22.08
C ARG A 411 -30.02 -31.62 22.14
N VAL A 412 -30.45 -30.98 23.24
CA VAL A 412 -31.80 -30.44 23.38
C VAL A 412 -32.10 -29.41 22.32
N VAL A 413 -31.16 -28.48 22.07
CA VAL A 413 -31.28 -27.44 21.03
C VAL A 413 -31.34 -28.07 19.65
N GLY A 414 -30.54 -29.11 19.37
CA GLY A 414 -30.58 -29.83 18.11
C GLY A 414 -31.96 -30.44 17.83
N GLN A 415 -32.62 -31.01 18.85
CA GLN A 415 -33.99 -31.54 18.76
C GLN A 415 -35.01 -30.40 18.54
N LEU A 416 -34.85 -29.27 19.22
CA LEU A 416 -35.71 -28.10 19.07
C LEU A 416 -35.61 -27.52 17.64
N VAL A 417 -34.37 -27.36 17.12
CA VAL A 417 -34.15 -26.90 15.73
C VAL A 417 -34.78 -27.87 14.74
N ALA A 418 -34.58 -29.19 14.90
CA ALA A 418 -35.19 -30.18 14.04
C ALA A 418 -36.73 -30.06 14.00
N LYS A 419 -37.34 -29.85 15.19
CA LYS A 419 -38.80 -29.62 15.32
C LYS A 419 -39.24 -28.31 14.67
N ALA A 420 -38.46 -27.27 14.83
CA ALA A 420 -38.69 -25.95 14.19
C ALA A 420 -38.70 -26.08 12.67
N ILE A 421 -37.70 -26.78 12.10
CA ILE A 421 -37.63 -27.08 10.65
C ILE A 421 -38.87 -27.87 10.19
N GLU A 422 -39.22 -28.95 10.88
CA GLU A 422 -40.37 -29.78 10.56
C GLU A 422 -41.69 -29.00 10.54
N SER A 423 -41.84 -28.07 11.51
CA SER A 423 -43.06 -27.27 11.65
C SER A 423 -43.04 -25.93 10.90
N HIS A 424 -41.96 -25.65 10.11
CA HIS A 424 -41.76 -24.39 9.42
C HIS A 424 -41.92 -23.15 10.34
N ARG A 425 -41.43 -23.23 11.57
CA ARG A 425 -41.47 -22.18 12.60
C ARG A 425 -40.04 -21.76 12.98
N GLN A 426 -39.88 -20.56 13.49
CA GLN A 426 -38.64 -20.13 14.16
C GLN A 426 -38.66 -20.61 15.63
N ILE A 427 -37.50 -20.61 16.31
CA ILE A 427 -37.39 -21.05 17.72
C ILE A 427 -38.19 -20.12 18.64
N GLU A 428 -38.14 -18.82 18.34
CA GLU A 428 -38.87 -17.78 19.09
C GLU A 428 -40.41 -17.89 19.00
N ASP A 429 -40.94 -18.65 18.05
CA ASP A 429 -42.40 -18.88 17.89
C ASP A 429 -42.93 -19.94 18.82
N PHE A 430 -42.06 -20.69 19.53
CA PHE A 430 -42.51 -21.75 20.46
C PHE A 430 -42.96 -21.14 21.79
N SER A 431 -44.13 -21.56 22.23
CA SER A 431 -44.63 -21.22 23.58
C SER A 431 -43.76 -21.85 24.66
N LEU A 432 -43.76 -21.27 25.86
CA LEU A 432 -43.07 -21.86 27.01
C LEU A 432 -43.45 -23.32 27.26
N ALA A 433 -44.74 -23.67 27.13
CA ALA A 433 -45.22 -25.04 27.30
C ALA A 433 -44.63 -26.01 26.25
N GLU A 434 -44.44 -25.56 25.03
CA GLU A 434 -43.77 -26.34 23.97
C GLU A 434 -42.28 -26.49 24.26
N LEU A 435 -41.58 -25.42 24.64
CA LEU A 435 -40.16 -25.46 25.02
C LEU A 435 -39.93 -26.42 26.20
N GLN A 436 -40.83 -26.41 27.20
CA GLN A 436 -40.77 -27.32 28.36
C GLN A 436 -40.92 -28.82 28.02
N GLN A 437 -41.44 -29.14 26.85
CA GLN A 437 -41.41 -30.54 26.34
C GLN A 437 -39.99 -31.04 26.04
N PHE A 438 -39.06 -30.14 25.73
CA PHE A 438 -37.66 -30.47 25.46
C PHE A 438 -36.80 -30.43 26.74
N SER A 439 -37.11 -29.52 27.69
CA SER A 439 -36.43 -29.46 28.98
C SER A 439 -37.29 -28.69 30.01
N SER A 440 -37.46 -29.25 31.22
CA SER A 440 -38.12 -28.59 32.34
C SER A 440 -37.36 -27.36 32.87
N LEU A 441 -36.12 -27.12 32.41
CA LEU A 441 -35.34 -25.95 32.79
C LEU A 441 -35.79 -24.66 32.09
N PHE A 442 -36.59 -24.76 31.01
CA PHE A 442 -37.19 -23.57 30.42
C PHE A 442 -38.19 -22.92 31.39
N ALA A 443 -38.00 -21.63 31.66
CA ALA A 443 -38.84 -20.80 32.48
C ALA A 443 -39.27 -19.54 31.71
N ALA A 444 -40.14 -18.73 32.28
CA ALA A 444 -40.72 -17.55 31.61
C ALA A 444 -39.67 -16.55 31.10
N ASP A 445 -38.51 -16.49 31.73
CA ASP A 445 -37.39 -15.61 31.38
C ASP A 445 -36.67 -16.01 30.05
N VAL A 446 -37.00 -17.17 29.49
CA VAL A 446 -36.42 -17.62 28.20
C VAL A 446 -36.74 -16.66 27.03
N SER A 447 -37.93 -16.04 27.06
CA SER A 447 -38.36 -15.07 26.06
C SER A 447 -37.42 -13.87 25.92
N ASP A 448 -36.79 -13.43 27.02
CA ASP A 448 -35.83 -12.32 27.00
C ASP A 448 -34.53 -12.68 26.28
N HIS A 449 -34.20 -13.96 26.24
CA HIS A 449 -33.02 -14.49 25.56
C HIS A 449 -33.29 -14.84 24.08
N LEU A 450 -34.53 -15.12 23.71
CA LEU A 450 -34.95 -15.49 22.35
C LEU A 450 -35.29 -14.23 21.50
N THR A 451 -34.46 -13.20 21.61
CA THR A 451 -34.55 -11.98 20.82
C THR A 451 -33.17 -11.62 20.26
N LEU A 452 -33.13 -10.87 19.17
CA LEU A 452 -31.85 -10.35 18.66
C LEU A 452 -31.15 -9.46 19.70
N GLU A 453 -31.90 -8.65 20.40
CA GLU A 453 -31.42 -7.77 21.47
C GLU A 453 -30.83 -8.55 22.64
N GLY A 454 -31.50 -9.63 23.05
CA GLY A 454 -31.03 -10.56 24.10
C GLY A 454 -29.72 -11.25 23.66
N ALA A 455 -29.68 -11.76 22.43
CA ALA A 455 -28.50 -12.40 21.85
C ALA A 455 -27.30 -11.44 21.82
N LEU A 456 -27.48 -10.22 21.32
CA LEU A 456 -26.43 -9.22 21.29
C LEU A 456 -25.96 -8.84 22.70
N LYS A 457 -26.89 -8.60 23.63
CA LYS A 457 -26.59 -8.22 25.03
C LYS A 457 -25.80 -9.31 25.75
N SER A 458 -26.03 -10.58 25.44
CA SER A 458 -25.35 -11.71 26.07
C SER A 458 -23.86 -11.78 25.74
N ARG A 459 -23.38 -11.13 24.67
CA ARG A 459 -22.00 -11.12 24.22
C ARG A 459 -21.18 -9.98 24.87
N ASP A 460 -21.37 -9.75 26.16
CA ASP A 460 -20.77 -8.66 26.96
C ASP A 460 -19.37 -9.04 27.48
N VAL A 461 -18.44 -9.31 26.55
CA VAL A 461 -17.03 -9.55 26.82
C VAL A 461 -16.17 -8.55 26.03
N ILE A 462 -14.92 -8.36 26.42
CA ILE A 462 -13.98 -7.52 25.64
C ILE A 462 -13.92 -8.03 24.21
N GLY A 463 -14.17 -7.12 23.25
CA GLY A 463 -14.20 -7.48 21.84
C GLY A 463 -15.49 -8.17 21.38
N GLY A 464 -16.50 -8.30 22.24
CA GLY A 464 -17.81 -8.84 21.89
C GLY A 464 -18.72 -7.83 21.19
N THR A 465 -19.81 -8.32 20.59
CA THR A 465 -20.75 -7.51 19.81
C THR A 465 -21.84 -6.84 20.67
N ALA A 466 -21.82 -7.00 22.00
CA ALA A 466 -22.79 -6.29 22.85
C ALA A 466 -22.74 -4.77 22.64
N PRO A 467 -23.89 -4.06 22.59
CA PRO A 467 -23.92 -2.63 22.29
C PRO A 467 -22.98 -1.78 23.16
N ALA A 468 -22.83 -2.13 24.46
CA ALA A 468 -21.90 -1.46 25.35
C ALA A 468 -20.43 -1.64 24.91
N ARG A 469 -20.06 -2.86 24.55
CA ARG A 469 -18.69 -3.20 24.10
C ARG A 469 -18.34 -2.57 22.76
N VAL A 470 -19.30 -2.49 21.83
CA VAL A 470 -19.11 -1.82 20.55
C VAL A 470 -18.93 -0.31 20.74
N LYS A 471 -19.68 0.32 21.66
CA LYS A 471 -19.49 1.73 22.04
C LYS A 471 -18.10 1.98 22.65
N GLU A 472 -17.64 1.10 23.53
CA GLU A 472 -16.28 1.17 24.10
C GLU A 472 -15.21 1.03 23.01
N ALA A 473 -15.37 0.05 22.09
CA ALA A 473 -14.46 -0.14 20.98
C ALA A 473 -14.42 1.10 20.07
N LEU A 474 -15.59 1.70 19.76
CA LEU A 474 -15.67 2.93 18.97
C LEU A 474 -14.98 4.11 19.69
N ALA A 475 -15.20 4.27 20.99
CA ALA A 475 -14.53 5.31 21.78
C ALA A 475 -12.99 5.15 21.76
N ARG A 476 -12.50 3.91 21.91
CA ARG A 476 -11.07 3.59 21.86
C ARG A 476 -10.44 3.92 20.50
N VAL A 477 -11.14 3.67 19.39
CA VAL A 477 -10.58 3.94 18.07
C VAL A 477 -10.65 5.42 17.68
N LYS A 478 -11.49 6.22 18.37
CA LYS A 478 -11.56 7.68 18.22
C LYS A 478 -10.52 8.43 19.07
N ALA A 479 -10.01 7.83 20.14
CA ALA A 479 -8.96 8.38 21.00
C ALA A 479 -7.57 8.22 20.36
#